data_0f5f63daed82e294f186e00589b3307e
#
_entry.id   0f5f63daed82e294f186e00589b3307e
#
_cell.length_a   1.000
_cell.length_b   1.000
_cell.length_c   1.000
_cell.angle_alpha   90.00
_cell.angle_beta   90.00
_cell.angle_gamma   90.00
#
_symmetry.space_group_name_H-M   'P 1'
#
loop_
_entity.id
_entity.type
_entity.pdbx_description
1 polymer ?
#
loop_
_entity_poly.entity_id
_entity_poly.type
_entity_poly.pdbx_seq_one_letter_code
_entity_poly.pdbx_strand_id
1 'polypeptide(L)'
;MLLSLLFRFQSPKDIEDLDTVAFAKLVGMTTDEVRNRFIEIREREGYFTRKDGKKIPNYQPVRPYPFLKELTADEIAMIAPHLDKYPGFYEQVTSMRDYPYAGGANILGYLAETNREEIEKDKFYRSGDNIGKAGIEKYYEKELRGQKGVHYIVTSALNNAIESYAGGKYDTMAIQAPSLKLGMDIELQVYGELLMKNKMGCIVAIEPS
;
A
#
# COMPACT_ATOMS: atom_id res chain seq x y z
N MET A 1 -6.02 11.18 -4.76
CA MET A 1 -4.72 10.50 -5.03
C MET A 1 -3.91 10.63 -3.76
N LEU A 2 -3.52 9.52 -3.17
CA LEU A 2 -2.69 9.51 -1.97
C LEU A 2 -1.26 9.09 -2.33
N LEU A 3 -0.32 9.48 -1.52
CA LEU A 3 1.09 9.22 -1.69
C LEU A 3 1.53 8.18 -0.65
N SER A 4 2.53 7.41 -0.99
CA SER A 4 3.16 6.47 -0.06
C SER A 4 4.64 6.76 0.01
N LEU A 5 5.19 6.73 1.21
CA LEU A 5 6.62 6.76 1.42
C LEU A 5 7.15 5.34 1.37
N LEU A 6 7.98 5.04 0.38
CA LEU A 6 8.61 3.76 0.22
C LEU A 6 10.02 3.77 0.76
N PHE A 7 10.45 2.62 1.24
CA PHE A 7 11.83 2.40 1.69
C PHE A 7 12.46 1.24 0.91
N ARG A 8 13.65 1.50 0.38
CA ARG A 8 14.51 0.51 -0.26
C ARG A 8 15.83 0.46 0.49
N PHE A 9 16.18 -0.67 0.99
CA PHE A 9 17.51 -0.86 1.57
C PHE A 9 18.56 -0.90 0.46
N GLN A 10 19.49 0.03 0.46
CA GLN A 10 20.65 0.01 -0.44
C GLN A 10 21.82 -0.69 0.24
N SER A 11 21.94 -0.54 1.56
CA SER A 11 22.99 -1.13 2.38
C SER A 11 22.46 -1.45 3.78
N PRO A 12 23.00 -2.46 4.48
CA PRO A 12 22.72 -2.68 5.91
C PRO A 12 23.02 -1.45 6.78
N LYS A 13 23.96 -0.60 6.35
CA LYS A 13 24.33 0.62 7.05
C LYS A 13 23.27 1.71 6.98
N ASP A 14 22.38 1.68 6.00
CA ASP A 14 21.37 2.74 5.83
C ASP A 14 20.45 2.90 7.06
N ILE A 15 20.29 1.82 7.85
CA ILE A 15 19.54 1.88 9.12
C ILE A 15 20.44 2.27 10.29
N GLU A 16 21.70 1.81 10.30
CA GLU A 16 22.67 2.09 11.37
C GLU A 16 23.06 3.57 11.38
N ASP A 17 23.19 4.17 10.20
CA ASP A 17 23.55 5.58 10.03
C ASP A 17 22.33 6.51 10.05
N LEU A 18 21.09 5.97 10.13
CA LEU A 18 19.87 6.76 10.16
C LEU A 18 19.70 7.50 11.48
N ASP A 19 19.65 8.82 11.44
CA ASP A 19 19.16 9.60 12.59
C ASP A 19 17.66 9.32 12.83
N THR A 20 17.41 8.26 13.58
CA THR A 20 16.05 7.76 13.85
C THR A 20 15.23 8.79 14.62
N VAL A 21 15.86 9.65 15.43
CA VAL A 21 15.17 10.67 16.22
C VAL A 21 14.68 11.81 15.33
N ALA A 22 15.57 12.34 14.48
CA ALA A 22 15.20 13.39 13.54
C ALA A 22 14.19 12.89 12.50
N PHE A 23 14.37 11.66 12.00
CA PHE A 23 13.43 11.03 11.06
C PHE A 23 12.05 10.80 11.67
N ALA A 24 11.98 10.24 12.88
CA ALA A 24 10.72 10.03 13.60
C ALA A 24 9.93 11.34 13.77
N LYS A 25 10.61 12.41 14.12
CA LYS A 25 10.00 13.74 14.21
C LYS A 25 9.49 14.27 12.87
N LEU A 26 10.23 14.02 11.79
CA LEU A 26 9.84 14.42 10.43
C LEU A 26 8.57 13.72 9.96
N VAL A 27 8.45 12.42 10.23
CA VAL A 27 7.30 11.61 9.80
C VAL A 27 6.15 11.56 10.83
N GLY A 28 6.28 12.30 11.95
CA GLY A 28 5.24 12.37 12.98
C GLY A 28 5.08 11.09 13.81
N MET A 29 6.12 10.25 13.89
CA MET A 29 6.14 8.98 14.63
C MET A 29 7.06 9.04 15.85
N THR A 30 6.92 8.10 16.76
CA THR A 30 7.91 7.86 17.81
C THR A 30 9.10 7.07 17.27
N THR A 31 10.24 7.16 17.93
CA THR A 31 11.45 6.39 17.55
C THR A 31 11.24 4.88 17.63
N ASP A 32 10.40 4.42 18.56
CA ASP A 32 10.07 3.00 18.71
C ASP A 32 9.14 2.52 17.59
N GLU A 33 8.19 3.33 17.16
CA GLU A 33 7.35 3.02 15.99
C GLU A 33 8.17 2.93 14.71
N VAL A 34 9.12 3.84 14.49
CA VAL A 34 10.04 3.78 13.35
C VAL A 34 10.86 2.48 13.36
N ARG A 35 11.43 2.11 14.53
CA ARG A 35 12.16 0.86 14.66
C ARG A 35 11.31 -0.37 14.42
N ASN A 36 10.12 -0.40 15.00
CA ASN A 36 9.17 -1.51 14.80
C ASN A 36 8.77 -1.63 13.33
N ARG A 37 8.57 -0.52 12.62
CA ARG A 37 8.25 -0.54 11.18
C ARG A 37 9.38 -1.15 10.35
N PHE A 38 10.65 -0.87 10.67
CA PHE A 38 11.77 -1.56 10.01
C PHE A 38 11.80 -3.06 10.31
N ILE A 39 11.49 -3.47 11.53
CA ILE A 39 11.39 -4.88 11.89
C ILE A 39 10.26 -5.54 11.09
N GLU A 40 9.07 -4.96 11.07
CA GLU A 40 7.93 -5.45 10.28
C GLU A 40 8.27 -5.61 8.79
N ILE A 41 8.93 -4.62 8.19
CA ILE A 41 9.37 -4.69 6.79
C ILE A 41 10.31 -5.87 6.57
N ARG A 42 11.27 -6.08 7.47
CA ARG A 42 12.24 -7.19 7.37
C ARG A 42 11.61 -8.56 7.56
N GLU A 43 10.60 -8.67 8.42
CA GLU A 43 9.92 -9.92 8.75
C GLU A 43 8.76 -10.27 7.81
N ARG A 44 8.28 -9.31 7.05
CA ARG A 44 7.11 -9.41 6.19
C ARG A 44 7.15 -10.59 5.22
N GLU A 45 8.30 -10.84 4.60
CA GLU A 45 8.51 -11.94 3.66
C GLU A 45 8.80 -13.28 4.38
N GLY A 46 8.79 -13.28 5.73
CA GLY A 46 9.12 -14.43 6.56
C GLY A 46 10.63 -14.72 6.61
N TYR A 47 10.96 -15.91 7.09
CA TYR A 47 12.33 -16.32 7.30
C TYR A 47 12.70 -17.51 6.43
N PHE A 48 13.92 -17.50 5.90
CA PHE A 48 14.58 -18.64 5.31
C PHE A 48 15.48 -19.30 6.37
N THR A 49 15.37 -20.61 6.56
CA THR A 49 16.25 -21.34 7.47
C THR A 49 17.45 -21.86 6.70
N ARG A 50 18.62 -21.34 7.03
CA ARG A 50 19.89 -21.78 6.44
C ARG A 50 20.25 -23.19 6.91
N LYS A 51 21.14 -23.89 6.18
CA LYS A 51 21.58 -25.25 6.52
C LYS A 51 22.19 -25.38 7.93
N ASP A 52 22.70 -24.28 8.51
CA ASP A 52 23.22 -24.17 9.86
C ASP A 52 22.14 -23.94 10.93
N GLY A 53 20.86 -23.97 10.54
CA GLY A 53 19.69 -23.77 11.43
C GLY A 53 19.39 -22.30 11.74
N LYS A 54 20.18 -21.35 11.24
CA LYS A 54 19.94 -19.92 11.46
C LYS A 54 18.81 -19.41 10.59
N LYS A 55 17.84 -18.76 11.21
CA LYS A 55 16.74 -18.06 10.50
C LYS A 55 17.25 -16.73 9.98
N ILE A 56 17.15 -16.53 8.67
CA ILE A 56 17.49 -15.27 7.99
C ILE A 56 16.19 -14.71 7.38
N PRO A 57 15.87 -13.42 7.56
CA PRO A 57 14.72 -12.82 6.91
C PRO A 57 14.79 -12.99 5.39
N ASN A 58 13.69 -13.44 4.78
CA ASN A 58 13.57 -13.62 3.33
C ASN A 58 13.25 -12.30 2.63
N TYR A 59 13.84 -11.26 3.08
CA TYR A 59 13.65 -9.92 2.61
C TYR A 59 14.65 -9.62 1.48
N GLN A 60 14.18 -8.91 0.45
CA GLN A 60 15.01 -8.56 -0.72
C GLN A 60 15.41 -7.07 -0.64
N PRO A 61 16.70 -6.76 -0.46
CA PRO A 61 17.18 -5.38 -0.29
C PRO A 61 16.80 -4.44 -1.45
N VAL A 62 16.73 -4.98 -2.66
CA VAL A 62 16.45 -4.21 -3.89
C VAL A 62 14.99 -3.82 -4.03
N ARG A 63 14.11 -4.55 -3.35
CA ARG A 63 12.68 -4.36 -3.46
C ARG A 63 12.24 -3.19 -2.58
N PRO A 64 11.43 -2.26 -3.12
CA PRO A 64 10.83 -1.22 -2.30
C PRO A 64 9.72 -1.79 -1.42
N TYR A 65 9.70 -1.34 -0.17
CA TYR A 65 8.66 -1.69 0.79
C TYR A 65 7.94 -0.43 1.26
N PRO A 66 6.62 -0.44 1.38
CA PRO A 66 5.90 0.71 1.91
C PRO A 66 6.25 0.91 3.39
N PHE A 67 6.83 2.07 3.69
CA PHE A 67 7.14 2.50 5.04
C PHE A 67 5.94 3.22 5.66
N LEU A 68 5.42 4.22 4.95
CA LEU A 68 4.16 4.87 5.28
C LEU A 68 3.23 4.79 4.08
N LYS A 69 1.94 4.53 4.32
CA LYS A 69 0.88 4.50 3.33
C LYS A 69 -0.11 5.63 3.61
N GLU A 70 -0.85 6.00 2.56
CA GLU A 70 -2.01 6.89 2.70
C GLU A 70 -1.67 8.32 3.14
N LEU A 71 -0.48 8.80 2.76
CA LEU A 71 -0.07 10.16 3.04
C LEU A 71 -0.82 11.14 2.16
N THR A 72 -1.27 12.21 2.76
CA THR A 72 -1.86 13.35 2.05
C THR A 72 -0.79 14.15 1.30
N ALA A 73 -1.22 15.00 0.36
CA ALA A 73 -0.29 15.86 -0.36
C ALA A 73 0.46 16.83 0.57
N ASP A 74 -0.20 17.29 1.63
CA ASP A 74 0.41 18.21 2.60
C ASP A 74 1.47 17.51 3.46
N GLU A 75 1.22 16.27 3.89
CA GLU A 75 2.19 15.47 4.64
C GLU A 75 3.44 15.15 3.81
N ILE A 76 3.26 14.78 2.55
CA ILE A 76 4.39 14.55 1.63
C ILE A 76 5.14 15.85 1.35
N ALA A 77 4.46 16.97 1.16
CA ALA A 77 5.11 18.27 0.95
C ALA A 77 6.04 18.67 2.11
N MET A 78 5.74 18.23 3.34
CA MET A 78 6.62 18.42 4.49
C MET A 78 7.81 17.44 4.50
N ILE A 79 7.63 16.23 4.03
CA ILE A 79 8.64 15.16 4.09
C ILE A 79 9.60 15.23 2.88
N ALA A 80 9.08 15.41 1.67
CA ALA A 80 9.82 15.31 0.40
C ALA A 80 11.10 16.18 0.34
N PRO A 81 11.12 17.44 0.80
CA PRO A 81 12.31 18.29 0.78
C PRO A 81 13.47 17.78 1.65
N HIS A 82 13.19 16.83 2.52
CA HIS A 82 14.17 16.30 3.47
C HIS A 82 14.65 14.89 3.14
N LEU A 83 14.05 14.24 2.11
CA LEU A 83 14.37 12.85 1.76
C LEU A 83 15.80 12.65 1.26
N ASP A 84 16.43 13.69 0.74
CA ASP A 84 17.85 13.69 0.35
C ASP A 84 18.81 13.34 1.52
N LYS A 85 18.40 13.65 2.76
CA LYS A 85 19.14 13.31 3.99
C LYS A 85 18.93 11.87 4.46
N TYR A 86 17.94 11.20 3.90
CA TYR A 86 17.54 9.85 4.31
C TYR A 86 17.63 8.88 3.13
N PRO A 87 18.83 8.39 2.80
CA PRO A 87 19.03 7.49 1.66
C PRO A 87 18.17 6.25 1.79
N GLY A 88 17.60 5.82 0.68
CA GLY A 88 16.70 4.66 0.62
C GLY A 88 15.21 5.01 0.70
N PHE A 89 14.85 6.19 1.18
CA PHE A 89 13.47 6.66 1.16
C PHE A 89 13.15 7.41 -0.14
N TYR A 90 11.97 7.16 -0.67
CA TYR A 90 11.43 7.91 -1.81
C TYR A 90 9.90 7.88 -1.81
N GLU A 91 9.32 8.88 -2.41
CA GLU A 91 7.88 8.98 -2.57
C GLU A 91 7.39 8.16 -3.77
N GLN A 92 6.21 7.61 -3.65
CA GLN A 92 5.52 6.97 -4.77
C GLN A 92 4.04 7.32 -4.74
N VAL A 93 3.55 7.74 -5.89
CA VAL A 93 2.12 7.95 -6.11
C VAL A 93 1.42 6.59 -6.15
N THR A 94 0.39 6.43 -5.31
CA THR A 94 -0.41 5.21 -5.25
C THR A 94 -1.87 5.56 -5.46
N SER A 95 -2.54 4.83 -6.35
CA SER A 95 -3.98 4.95 -6.48
C SER A 95 -4.65 4.25 -5.29
N MET A 96 -5.63 4.93 -4.70
CA MET A 96 -6.44 4.36 -3.63
C MET A 96 -7.91 4.39 -3.98
N ARG A 97 -8.69 3.54 -3.28
CA ARG A 97 -10.13 3.63 -3.28
C ARG A 97 -10.57 4.90 -2.58
N ASP A 98 -11.52 5.57 -3.21
CA ASP A 98 -12.19 6.72 -2.63
C ASP A 98 -13.67 6.39 -2.45
N TYR A 99 -14.18 6.67 -1.28
CA TYR A 99 -15.57 6.48 -0.91
C TYR A 99 -16.16 7.84 -0.57
N PRO A 100 -16.77 8.53 -1.54
CA PRO A 100 -17.23 9.92 -1.35
C PRO A 100 -18.33 10.06 -0.31
N TYR A 101 -18.96 8.96 0.08
CA TYR A 101 -20.03 8.94 1.08
C TYR A 101 -19.69 8.02 2.23
N ALA A 102 -20.02 8.43 3.45
CA ALA A 102 -19.91 7.61 4.64
C ALA A 102 -21.15 6.72 4.75
N GLY A 103 -21.00 5.41 4.64
CA GLY A 103 -22.08 4.42 4.78
C GLY A 103 -21.93 3.26 3.80
N GLY A 104 -22.76 2.24 3.93
CA GLY A 104 -22.77 1.08 3.04
C GLY A 104 -21.62 0.09 3.20
N ALA A 105 -20.85 0.17 4.27
CA ALA A 105 -19.67 -0.67 4.49
C ALA A 105 -19.95 -2.17 4.41
N ASN A 106 -21.14 -2.60 4.82
CA ASN A 106 -21.61 -3.98 4.75
C ASN A 106 -21.83 -4.48 3.30
N ILE A 107 -22.16 -3.58 2.38
CA ILE A 107 -22.38 -3.88 0.95
C ILE A 107 -21.06 -3.68 0.19
N LEU A 108 -20.39 -2.56 0.42
CA LEU A 108 -19.13 -2.23 -0.23
C LEU A 108 -18.05 -3.26 0.10
N GLY A 109 -18.00 -3.71 1.33
CA GLY A 109 -16.95 -4.58 1.83
C GLY A 109 -15.73 -3.82 2.31
N TYR A 110 -14.57 -4.47 2.26
CA TYR A 110 -13.32 -3.86 2.71
C TYR A 110 -12.13 -4.36 1.91
N LEU A 111 -11.08 -3.56 1.93
CA LEU A 111 -9.76 -3.88 1.40
C LEU A 111 -8.85 -4.38 2.53
N ALA A 112 -8.01 -5.34 2.23
CA ALA A 112 -6.91 -5.72 3.12
C ALA A 112 -5.69 -6.15 2.30
N GLU A 113 -4.54 -6.21 2.92
CA GLU A 113 -3.32 -6.65 2.26
C GLU A 113 -3.44 -8.08 1.74
N THR A 114 -2.81 -8.33 0.59
CA THR A 114 -2.73 -9.64 -0.03
C THR A 114 -1.93 -10.61 0.82
N ASN A 115 -2.41 -11.84 0.92
CA ASN A 115 -1.69 -12.94 1.52
C ASN A 115 -0.88 -13.72 0.45
N ARG A 116 -0.05 -14.68 0.89
CA ARG A 116 0.79 -15.48 -0.01
C ARG A 116 -0.02 -16.28 -1.03
N GLU A 117 -1.13 -16.87 -0.59
CA GLU A 117 -1.98 -17.68 -1.45
C GLU A 117 -2.63 -16.86 -2.57
N GLU A 118 -2.99 -15.61 -2.30
CA GLU A 118 -3.57 -14.69 -3.28
C GLU A 118 -2.53 -14.25 -4.31
N ILE A 119 -1.30 -13.99 -3.85
CA ILE A 119 -0.17 -13.64 -4.73
C ILE A 119 0.20 -14.81 -5.65
N GLU A 120 0.15 -16.05 -5.14
CA GLU A 120 0.41 -17.26 -5.94
C GLU A 120 -0.68 -17.51 -6.99
N LYS A 121 -1.94 -17.19 -6.65
CA LYS A 121 -3.09 -17.34 -7.56
C LYS A 121 -3.14 -16.29 -8.67
N ASP A 122 -2.76 -15.06 -8.36
CA ASP A 122 -2.76 -13.97 -9.33
C ASP A 122 -1.45 -13.17 -9.24
N LYS A 123 -0.62 -13.34 -10.26
CA LYS A 123 0.70 -12.67 -10.40
C LYS A 123 0.63 -11.14 -10.54
N PHE A 124 -0.57 -10.59 -10.64
CA PHE A 124 -0.79 -9.15 -10.61
C PHE A 124 -0.38 -8.57 -9.26
N TYR A 125 -0.67 -9.31 -8.17
CA TYR A 125 -0.42 -8.85 -6.81
C TYR A 125 1.02 -9.07 -6.37
N ARG A 126 1.47 -8.15 -5.54
CA ARG A 126 2.75 -8.23 -4.82
C ARG A 126 2.49 -8.06 -3.33
N SER A 127 3.44 -8.47 -2.51
CA SER A 127 3.39 -8.23 -1.06
C SER A 127 3.24 -6.74 -0.78
N GLY A 128 2.25 -6.38 0.03
CA GLY A 128 1.89 -5.00 0.34
C GLY A 128 0.80 -4.38 -0.51
N ASP A 129 0.36 -5.04 -1.58
CA ASP A 129 -0.82 -4.62 -2.33
C ASP A 129 -2.10 -4.89 -1.53
N ASN A 130 -3.13 -4.09 -1.77
CA ASN A 130 -4.45 -4.30 -1.22
C ASN A 130 -5.35 -5.03 -2.22
N ILE A 131 -6.23 -5.88 -1.71
CA ILE A 131 -7.23 -6.63 -2.47
C ILE A 131 -8.58 -6.55 -1.77
N GLY A 132 -9.67 -6.54 -2.52
CA GLY A 132 -11.03 -6.64 -1.98
C GLY A 132 -11.29 -8.00 -1.33
N LYS A 133 -11.61 -8.02 -0.04
CA LYS A 133 -11.87 -9.26 0.72
C LYS A 133 -13.33 -9.63 0.77
N ALA A 134 -14.22 -8.67 0.69
CA ALA A 134 -15.67 -8.88 0.81
C ALA A 134 -16.45 -7.89 -0.06
N GLY A 135 -17.75 -8.15 -0.20
CA GLY A 135 -18.71 -7.25 -0.84
C GLY A 135 -18.39 -6.92 -2.29
N ILE A 136 -18.75 -5.72 -2.68
CA ILE A 136 -18.54 -5.17 -4.03
C ILE A 136 -17.05 -5.07 -4.36
N GLU A 137 -16.21 -4.68 -3.40
CA GLU A 137 -14.77 -4.61 -3.58
C GLU A 137 -14.17 -5.94 -4.02
N LYS A 138 -14.65 -7.05 -3.47
CA LYS A 138 -14.21 -8.39 -3.88
C LYS A 138 -14.75 -8.79 -5.24
N TYR A 139 -16.02 -8.49 -5.51
CA TYR A 139 -16.69 -8.93 -6.73
C TYR A 139 -16.15 -8.20 -7.97
N TYR A 140 -15.94 -6.89 -7.85
CA TYR A 140 -15.45 -6.03 -8.93
C TYR A 140 -13.95 -5.71 -8.80
N GLU A 141 -13.19 -6.51 -8.07
CA GLU A 141 -11.75 -6.28 -7.83
C GLU A 141 -10.96 -6.09 -9.13
N LYS A 142 -11.25 -6.91 -10.16
CA LYS A 142 -10.54 -6.83 -11.45
C LYS A 142 -10.76 -5.53 -12.18
N GLU A 143 -11.97 -5.00 -12.12
CA GLU A 143 -12.35 -3.72 -12.73
C GLU A 143 -11.80 -2.54 -11.91
N LEU A 144 -11.79 -2.69 -10.59
CA LEU A 144 -11.43 -1.62 -9.67
C LEU A 144 -9.92 -1.49 -9.42
N ARG A 145 -9.11 -2.50 -9.68
CA ARG A 145 -7.66 -2.49 -9.37
C ARG A 145 -6.81 -1.67 -10.35
N GLY A 146 -7.35 -1.32 -11.53
CA GLY A 146 -6.62 -0.63 -12.60
C GLY A 146 -5.48 -1.45 -13.20
N GLN A 147 -4.51 -0.77 -13.79
CA GLN A 147 -3.31 -1.40 -14.36
C GLN A 147 -2.06 -0.78 -13.74
N LYS A 148 -1.13 -1.63 -13.32
CA LYS A 148 0.14 -1.19 -12.76
C LYS A 148 1.06 -0.66 -13.85
N GLY A 149 1.71 0.45 -13.59
CA GLY A 149 2.84 0.91 -14.37
C GLY A 149 4.07 0.04 -14.13
N VAL A 150 4.97 0.03 -15.10
CA VAL A 150 6.27 -0.67 -15.01
C VAL A 150 7.36 0.33 -15.34
N HIS A 151 8.32 0.45 -14.46
CA HIS A 151 9.51 1.26 -14.66
C HIS A 151 10.75 0.36 -14.70
N TYR A 152 11.48 0.40 -15.81
CA TYR A 152 12.69 -0.39 -16.02
C TYR A 152 13.90 0.41 -15.59
N ILE A 153 14.66 -0.11 -14.64
CA ILE A 153 15.87 0.52 -14.14
C ILE A 153 17.09 -0.36 -14.40
N VAL A 154 18.21 0.26 -14.71
CA VAL A 154 19.52 -0.38 -14.77
C VAL A 154 20.06 -0.44 -13.33
N THR A 155 20.49 -1.61 -12.90
CA THR A 155 21.08 -1.79 -11.57
C THR A 155 22.55 -2.17 -11.67
N SER A 156 23.35 -1.75 -10.69
CA SER A 156 24.73 -2.21 -10.51
C SER A 156 24.80 -3.68 -10.11
N ALA A 157 26.00 -4.26 -10.10
CA ALA A 157 26.22 -5.60 -9.56
C ALA A 157 25.83 -5.75 -8.07
N LEU A 158 25.76 -4.63 -7.34
CA LEU A 158 25.29 -4.55 -5.95
C LEU A 158 23.79 -4.20 -5.87
N ASN A 159 23.06 -4.28 -6.99
CA ASN A 159 21.63 -3.98 -7.10
C ASN A 159 21.22 -2.52 -6.79
N ASN A 160 22.15 -1.58 -6.80
CA ASN A 160 21.80 -0.16 -6.68
C ASN A 160 21.25 0.35 -8.02
N ALA A 161 20.15 1.08 -7.98
CA ALA A 161 19.60 1.73 -9.17
C ALA A 161 20.58 2.79 -9.67
N ILE A 162 20.95 2.73 -10.95
CA ILE A 162 21.88 3.68 -11.59
C ILE A 162 21.07 4.68 -12.40
N GLU A 163 20.27 4.18 -13.34
CA GLU A 163 19.51 5.03 -14.27
C GLU A 163 18.28 4.30 -14.82
N SER A 164 17.40 5.03 -15.48
CA SER A 164 16.27 4.44 -16.21
C SER A 164 16.78 3.72 -17.45
N TYR A 165 16.33 2.49 -17.67
CA TYR A 165 16.72 1.71 -18.85
C TYR A 165 16.28 2.41 -20.13
N ALA A 166 17.21 2.61 -21.07
CA ALA A 166 16.99 3.27 -22.36
C ALA A 166 16.25 4.63 -22.22
N GLY A 167 16.53 5.39 -21.15
CA GLY A 167 15.90 6.69 -20.91
C GLY A 167 14.40 6.59 -20.63
N GLY A 168 13.90 5.46 -20.12
CA GLY A 168 12.48 5.26 -19.83
C GLY A 168 11.62 4.89 -21.06
N LYS A 169 12.23 4.60 -22.22
CA LYS A 169 11.47 4.30 -23.46
C LYS A 169 10.51 3.12 -23.35
N TYR A 170 10.79 2.18 -22.47
CA TYR A 170 9.98 0.97 -22.27
C TYR A 170 9.08 1.05 -21.03
N ASP A 171 9.10 2.18 -20.33
CA ASP A 171 8.27 2.38 -19.17
C ASP A 171 6.80 2.47 -19.58
N THR A 172 5.93 1.91 -18.76
CA THR A 172 4.48 2.03 -18.90
C THR A 172 3.90 2.77 -17.73
N MET A 173 3.03 3.72 -18.00
CA MET A 173 2.33 4.44 -16.94
C MET A 173 1.25 3.58 -16.31
N ALA A 174 1.01 3.79 -15.00
CA ALA A 174 -0.13 3.20 -14.33
C ALA A 174 -1.44 3.79 -14.87
N ILE A 175 -2.44 2.94 -15.10
CA ILE A 175 -3.77 3.35 -15.54
C ILE A 175 -4.73 3.18 -14.38
N GLN A 176 -5.34 4.30 -13.97
CA GLN A 176 -6.36 4.28 -12.92
C GLN A 176 -7.62 3.54 -13.42
N ALA A 177 -8.22 2.77 -12.53
CA ALA A 177 -9.51 2.14 -12.81
C ALA A 177 -10.65 3.18 -12.95
N PRO A 178 -11.67 2.88 -13.74
CA PRO A 178 -12.86 3.71 -13.78
C PRO A 178 -13.62 3.64 -12.44
N SER A 179 -14.34 4.70 -12.11
CA SER A 179 -15.23 4.71 -10.96
C SER A 179 -16.42 3.76 -11.20
N LEU A 180 -16.74 2.96 -10.21
CA LEU A 180 -17.94 2.10 -10.22
C LEU A 180 -19.11 2.86 -9.63
N LYS A 181 -20.15 3.10 -10.44
CA LYS A 181 -21.39 3.70 -9.98
C LYS A 181 -22.37 2.60 -9.58
N LEU A 182 -22.84 2.67 -8.35
CA LEU A 182 -23.82 1.74 -7.81
C LEU A 182 -25.25 2.30 -7.98
N GLY A 183 -26.24 1.41 -8.11
CA GLY A 183 -27.65 1.77 -8.07
C GLY A 183 -28.22 1.92 -6.65
N MET A 184 -27.37 2.02 -5.64
CA MET A 184 -27.78 2.16 -4.25
C MET A 184 -28.10 3.61 -3.93
N ASP A 185 -29.25 3.84 -3.29
CA ASP A 185 -29.57 5.12 -2.70
C ASP A 185 -28.80 5.28 -1.38
N ILE A 186 -27.79 6.15 -1.39
CA ILE A 186 -26.89 6.33 -0.25
C ILE A 186 -27.58 7.02 0.92
N GLU A 187 -28.51 7.93 0.68
CA GLU A 187 -29.22 8.63 1.76
C GLU A 187 -30.11 7.64 2.53
N LEU A 188 -30.84 6.79 1.78
CA LEU A 188 -31.64 5.73 2.38
C LEU A 188 -30.77 4.70 3.13
N GLN A 189 -29.61 4.35 2.59
CA GLN A 189 -28.67 3.45 3.25
C GLN A 189 -28.18 4.03 4.58
N VAL A 190 -27.71 5.26 4.60
CA VAL A 190 -27.22 5.94 5.81
C VAL A 190 -28.34 6.09 6.83
N TYR A 191 -29.57 6.40 6.38
CA TYR A 191 -30.74 6.49 7.27
C TYR A 191 -31.06 5.12 7.90
N GLY A 192 -31.02 4.04 7.10
CA GLY A 192 -31.21 2.67 7.60
C GLY A 192 -30.17 2.28 8.66
N GLU A 193 -28.90 2.60 8.41
CA GLU A 193 -27.83 2.38 9.39
C GLU A 193 -28.05 3.15 10.69
N LEU A 194 -28.50 4.40 10.59
CA LEU A 194 -28.83 5.21 11.76
C LEU A 194 -29.96 4.58 12.59
N LEU A 195 -31.04 4.09 11.92
CA LEU A 195 -32.17 3.42 12.58
C LEU A 195 -31.74 2.12 13.27
N MET A 196 -30.74 1.43 12.71
CA MET A 196 -30.22 0.17 13.25
C MET A 196 -29.17 0.36 14.34
N LYS A 197 -28.75 1.58 14.63
CA LYS A 197 -27.77 1.85 15.70
C LYS A 197 -28.24 1.23 17.03
N ASN A 198 -27.39 0.41 17.62
CA ASN A 198 -27.67 -0.35 18.87
C ASN A 198 -28.84 -1.36 18.78
N LYS A 199 -29.18 -1.82 17.57
CA LYS A 199 -30.19 -2.86 17.37
C LYS A 199 -29.56 -4.05 16.65
N MET A 200 -30.11 -5.24 16.88
CA MET A 200 -29.77 -6.47 16.18
C MET A 200 -30.86 -6.77 15.15
N GLY A 201 -30.46 -6.92 13.88
CA GLY A 201 -31.39 -7.20 12.79
C GLY A 201 -30.84 -6.73 11.45
N CYS A 202 -31.69 -6.74 10.43
CA CYS A 202 -31.39 -6.18 9.12
C CYS A 202 -32.57 -5.40 8.57
N ILE A 203 -32.28 -4.42 7.72
CA ILE A 203 -33.27 -3.70 6.92
C ILE A 203 -32.89 -3.93 5.47
N VAL A 204 -33.85 -4.32 4.63
CA VAL A 204 -33.69 -4.46 3.20
C VAL A 204 -34.82 -3.68 2.51
N ALA A 205 -34.47 -2.71 1.68
CA ALA A 205 -35.40 -1.96 0.84
C ALA A 205 -34.97 -2.10 -0.62
N ILE A 206 -35.86 -2.59 -1.46
CA ILE A 206 -35.61 -2.79 -2.89
C ILE A 206 -36.76 -2.12 -3.65
N GLU A 207 -36.44 -1.25 -4.60
CA GLU A 207 -37.39 -0.70 -5.53
C GLU A 207 -37.60 -1.72 -6.66
N PRO A 208 -38.81 -2.29 -6.81
CA PRO A 208 -39.11 -3.19 -7.91
C PRO A 208 -39.41 -2.37 -9.16
N SER A 209 -38.46 -2.13 -10.02
CA SER A 209 -38.62 -1.46 -11.33
C SER A 209 -38.62 -2.47 -12.47
#